data_9cd7ffa42966111ff93c5380dc467bf0
#
_entry.id   9cd7ffa42966111ff93c5380dc467bf0
#
_cell.length_a   1.000
_cell.length_b   1.000
_cell.length_c   1.000
_cell.angle_alpha   90.00
_cell.angle_beta   90.00
_cell.angle_gamma   90.00
#
_symmetry.space_group_name_H-M   'P 1'
#
loop_
_entity.id
_entity.type
_entity.pdbx_description
1 polymer ?
#
loop_
_entity_poly.entity_id
_entity_poly.type
_entity_poly.pdbx_seq_one_letter_code
_entity_poly.pdbx_strand_id
1 'polypeptide(L)'
;MRGTVIKTPTSSDFTVTDAALALADRLDTVVSEASDDGVVVELAVGNRPDVAAALAERGHAVVATDVRDRAVPDGVSFVRDDLLEPDRSVYAGAVILYARNLPEELQRPSLSLARTVDAPLYVTTLGAEEPVIPVEREALPAETLYRAAAPDES
;
A
#
# COMPACT_ATOMS: atom_id res chain seq x y z
N MET A 1 28.49 4.81 15.88
CA MET A 1 28.23 5.40 15.36
C MET A 1 28.00 5.54 15.04
N ARG A 2 27.97 5.44 14.87
CA ARG A 2 27.69 5.92 14.16
C ARG A 2 27.32 6.25 13.53
N GLY A 3 27.26 5.86 13.40
CA GLY A 3 26.90 6.46 12.55
C GLY A 3 26.32 6.57 12.34
N THR A 4 26.17 6.62 12.42
CA THR A 4 25.53 7.17 11.92
C THR A 4 24.91 7.43 11.51
N VAL A 5 24.93 7.26 11.55
CA VAL A 5 24.33 7.83 10.97
C VAL A 5 23.79 8.21 10.44
N ILE A 6 24.00 8.19 10.40
CA ILE A 6 23.36 8.95 9.78
C ILE A 6 22.55 8.64 8.97
N LYS A 7 22.06 8.24 8.92
CA LYS A 7 21.36 8.09 8.08
C LYS A 7 20.74 8.91 7.46
N THR A 8 20.80 8.97 7.50
CA THR A 8 20.51 9.75 6.94
C THR A 8 19.81 10.57 6.22
N PRO A 9 20.25 11.07 5.41
CA PRO A 9 19.54 12.11 4.68
C PRO A 9 18.34 11.60 3.94
N THR A 10 18.38 10.37 3.49
CA THR A 10 17.23 9.79 2.82
C THR A 10 16.01 9.70 3.72
N SER A 11 16.20 9.50 5.00
CA SER A 11 15.06 9.41 5.90
C SER A 11 14.38 10.76 6.08
N SER A 12 15.08 11.88 5.86
CA SER A 12 14.44 13.19 5.94
C SER A 12 13.53 13.46 4.75
N ASP A 13 13.80 12.83 3.59
CA ASP A 13 12.95 13.00 2.42
C ASP A 13 11.66 12.21 2.55
N PHE A 14 11.67 11.12 3.32
CA PHE A 14 10.53 10.23 3.44
C PHE A 14 10.26 9.97 4.91
N THR A 15 9.97 11.04 5.65
CA THR A 15 9.73 10.95 7.08
C THR A 15 8.53 10.04 7.36
N VAL A 16 8.71 9.07 8.23
CA VAL A 16 7.67 8.11 8.59
C VAL A 16 6.94 8.62 9.81
N THR A 17 5.63 8.85 9.67
CA THR A 17 4.79 9.29 10.78
C THR A 17 4.36 8.12 11.64
N ASP A 18 3.81 8.40 12.83
CA ASP A 18 3.27 7.36 13.69
C ASP A 18 2.12 6.62 13.00
N ALA A 19 1.29 7.35 12.24
CA ALA A 19 0.20 6.72 11.49
C ALA A 19 0.75 5.76 10.44
N ALA A 20 1.81 6.18 9.73
CA ALA A 20 2.41 5.33 8.71
C ALA A 20 3.05 4.09 9.32
N LEU A 21 3.69 4.24 10.48
CA LEU A 21 4.28 3.09 11.18
C LEU A 21 3.20 2.10 11.62
N ALA A 22 2.09 2.59 12.16
CA ALA A 22 0.99 1.72 12.59
C ALA A 22 0.42 0.95 11.40
N LEU A 23 0.25 1.63 10.27
CA LEU A 23 -0.22 0.97 9.05
C LEU A 23 0.79 -0.05 8.55
N ALA A 24 2.07 0.30 8.52
CA ALA A 24 3.11 -0.63 8.09
C ALA A 24 3.15 -1.86 8.99
N ASP A 25 3.02 -1.68 10.31
CA ASP A 25 3.00 -2.79 11.25
C ASP A 25 1.85 -3.74 10.95
N ARG A 26 0.67 -3.19 10.69
CA ARG A 26 -0.51 -4.02 10.42
C ARG A 26 -0.37 -4.76 9.10
N LEU A 27 0.09 -4.06 8.05
CA LEU A 27 0.27 -4.71 6.75
C LEU A 27 1.38 -5.76 6.81
N ASP A 28 2.45 -5.49 7.56
CA ASP A 28 3.51 -6.47 7.77
C ASP A 28 2.94 -7.78 8.35
N THR A 29 2.07 -7.69 9.35
CA THR A 29 1.43 -8.86 9.94
C THR A 29 0.59 -9.59 8.91
N VAL A 30 -0.22 -8.87 8.13
CA VAL A 30 -1.08 -9.46 7.12
C VAL A 30 -0.25 -10.22 6.08
N VAL A 31 0.83 -9.60 5.59
CA VAL A 31 1.67 -10.20 4.57
C VAL A 31 2.39 -11.43 5.12
N SER A 32 2.92 -11.33 6.33
CA SER A 32 3.66 -12.43 6.95
C SER A 32 2.75 -13.65 7.18
N GLU A 33 1.49 -13.41 7.50
CA GLU A 33 0.54 -14.51 7.70
C GLU A 33 0.08 -15.12 6.39
N ALA A 34 0.14 -14.38 5.30
CA ALA A 34 -0.35 -14.85 4.01
C ALA A 34 0.71 -15.66 3.25
N SER A 35 1.93 -15.14 3.15
CA SER A 35 2.98 -15.79 2.37
C SER A 35 4.31 -15.09 2.63
N ASP A 36 5.39 -15.87 2.58
CA ASP A 36 6.74 -15.30 2.72
C ASP A 36 7.30 -14.80 1.39
N ASP A 37 6.71 -15.21 0.26
CA ASP A 37 7.34 -15.02 -1.05
C ASP A 37 6.60 -14.06 -1.97
N GLY A 38 5.53 -13.45 -1.52
CA GLY A 38 4.72 -12.62 -2.38
C GLY A 38 5.22 -11.19 -2.45
N VAL A 39 4.76 -10.47 -3.46
CA VAL A 39 5.04 -9.05 -3.60
C VAL A 39 3.88 -8.24 -3.04
N VAL A 40 4.22 -7.15 -2.37
CA VAL A 40 3.24 -6.18 -1.85
C VAL A 40 3.20 -5.02 -2.84
N VAL A 41 2.01 -4.61 -3.25
CA VAL A 41 1.89 -3.52 -4.22
C VAL A 41 1.12 -2.38 -3.59
N GLU A 42 1.72 -1.19 -3.60
CA GLU A 42 1.02 0.03 -3.21
C GLU A 42 0.45 0.71 -4.45
N LEU A 43 -0.85 0.98 -4.44
CA LEU A 43 -1.54 1.67 -5.52
C LEU A 43 -1.55 3.16 -5.26
N ALA A 44 -1.34 3.97 -6.30
CA ALA A 44 -1.44 5.42 -6.22
C ALA A 44 -0.57 5.98 -5.08
N VAL A 45 0.71 5.65 -5.13
CA VAL A 45 1.63 5.94 -4.03
C VAL A 45 1.78 7.44 -3.79
N GLY A 46 1.62 8.25 -4.83
CA GLY A 46 1.81 9.68 -4.72
C GLY A 46 3.25 10.03 -4.36
N ASN A 47 3.40 11.04 -3.52
CA ASN A 47 4.73 11.46 -3.07
C ASN A 47 5.00 11.03 -1.63
N ARG A 48 4.35 9.95 -1.17
CA ARG A 48 4.49 9.49 0.22
C ARG A 48 4.79 7.98 0.25
N PRO A 49 6.01 7.58 -0.10
CA PRO A 49 6.38 6.17 -0.11
C PRO A 49 6.86 5.64 1.25
N ASP A 50 6.50 6.31 2.34
CA ASP A 50 7.01 5.97 3.67
C ASP A 50 6.54 4.59 4.15
N VAL A 51 5.29 4.19 3.88
CA VAL A 51 4.83 2.86 4.25
C VAL A 51 5.52 1.81 3.39
N ALA A 52 5.65 2.06 2.07
CA ALA A 52 6.36 1.14 1.20
C ALA A 52 7.81 0.95 1.65
N ALA A 53 8.46 2.05 2.04
CA ALA A 53 9.84 1.99 2.55
C ALA A 53 9.92 1.14 3.81
N ALA A 54 8.97 1.33 4.74
CA ALA A 54 8.97 0.57 5.98
C ALA A 54 8.77 -0.92 5.73
N LEU A 55 7.89 -1.28 4.81
CA LEU A 55 7.68 -2.68 4.45
C LEU A 55 8.92 -3.28 3.80
N ALA A 56 9.58 -2.53 2.92
CA ALA A 56 10.80 -3.00 2.27
C ALA A 56 11.91 -3.22 3.31
N GLU A 57 12.01 -2.34 4.30
CA GLU A 57 13.00 -2.49 5.36
C GLU A 57 12.76 -3.74 6.20
N ARG A 58 11.54 -4.23 6.23
CA ARG A 58 11.18 -5.46 6.94
C ARG A 58 11.37 -6.70 6.10
N GLY A 59 11.93 -6.56 4.90
CA GLY A 59 12.28 -7.69 4.06
C GLY A 59 11.24 -8.06 3.02
N HIS A 60 10.16 -7.29 2.90
CA HIS A 60 9.14 -7.57 1.88
C HIS A 60 9.57 -7.03 0.53
N ALA A 61 9.21 -7.74 -0.54
CA ALA A 61 9.33 -7.22 -1.89
C ALA A 61 8.16 -6.26 -2.13
N VAL A 62 8.47 -5.00 -2.41
CA VAL A 62 7.44 -3.95 -2.51
C VAL A 62 7.54 -3.27 -3.86
N VAL A 63 6.39 -3.15 -4.53
CA VAL A 63 6.25 -2.37 -5.76
C VAL A 63 5.27 -1.25 -5.48
N ALA A 64 5.66 -0.02 -5.83
CA ALA A 64 4.77 1.13 -5.74
C ALA A 64 4.36 1.54 -7.14
N THR A 65 3.10 1.90 -7.34
CA THR A 65 2.59 2.31 -8.64
C THR A 65 1.94 3.68 -8.56
N ASP A 66 1.91 4.39 -9.67
CA ASP A 66 1.22 5.66 -9.78
C ASP A 66 1.05 5.97 -11.26
N VAL A 67 0.10 6.81 -11.59
CA VAL A 67 -0.10 7.26 -12.97
C VAL A 67 1.01 8.24 -13.40
N ARG A 68 1.68 8.86 -12.45
CA ARG A 68 2.80 9.75 -12.70
C ARG A 68 4.08 9.10 -12.21
N ASP A 69 5.21 9.51 -12.79
CA ASP A 69 6.51 9.08 -12.27
C ASP A 69 6.68 9.60 -10.85
N ARG A 70 7.12 8.74 -9.95
CA ARG A 70 7.33 9.09 -8.55
C ARG A 70 8.69 8.59 -8.10
N ALA A 71 9.34 9.35 -7.25
CA ALA A 71 10.57 8.93 -6.61
C ALA A 71 10.23 7.96 -5.47
N VAL A 72 10.96 6.86 -5.41
CA VAL A 72 10.80 5.88 -4.32
C VAL A 72 12.19 5.59 -3.75
N PRO A 73 12.25 5.20 -2.46
CA PRO A 73 13.54 4.88 -1.85
C PRO A 73 14.10 3.56 -2.35
N ASP A 74 15.37 3.34 -2.05
CA ASP A 74 16.00 2.05 -2.33
C ASP A 74 15.21 0.95 -1.64
N GLY A 75 15.13 -0.20 -2.28
CA GLY A 75 14.37 -1.33 -1.76
C GLY A 75 12.93 -1.37 -2.23
N VAL A 76 12.41 -0.28 -2.79
CA VAL A 76 11.07 -0.22 -3.37
C VAL A 76 11.23 -0.09 -4.87
N SER A 77 10.53 -0.93 -5.63
CA SER A 77 10.48 -0.79 -7.09
C SER A 77 9.31 0.10 -7.47
N PHE A 78 9.46 0.88 -8.53
CA PHE A 78 8.38 1.73 -9.00
C PHE A 78 7.96 1.32 -10.42
N VAL A 79 6.64 1.25 -10.65
CA VAL A 79 6.08 1.02 -11.97
C VAL A 79 5.00 2.07 -12.23
N ARG A 80 5.11 2.76 -13.36
CA ARG A 80 4.09 3.71 -13.76
C ARG A 80 2.90 2.93 -14.37
N ASP A 81 1.71 3.12 -13.83
CA ASP A 81 0.53 2.41 -14.29
C ASP A 81 -0.72 3.21 -13.94
N ASP A 82 -1.77 3.05 -14.74
CA ASP A 82 -3.03 3.76 -14.58
C ASP A 82 -4.09 2.79 -14.07
N LEU A 83 -4.65 3.06 -12.89
CA LEU A 83 -5.67 2.19 -12.29
C LEU A 83 -6.94 2.12 -13.12
N LEU A 84 -7.16 3.07 -14.03
CA LEU A 84 -8.33 3.04 -14.91
C LEU A 84 -8.12 2.11 -16.10
N GLU A 85 -6.86 1.82 -16.45
CA GLU A 85 -6.49 0.88 -17.51
C GLU A 85 -5.25 0.12 -17.04
N PRO A 86 -5.39 -0.74 -16.02
CA PRO A 86 -4.21 -1.33 -15.40
C PRO A 86 -3.57 -2.41 -16.27
N ASP A 87 -2.24 -2.48 -16.20
CA ASP A 87 -1.50 -3.61 -16.74
C ASP A 87 -1.50 -4.69 -15.66
N ARG A 88 -2.34 -5.70 -15.84
CA ARG A 88 -2.53 -6.73 -14.82
C ARG A 88 -1.25 -7.48 -14.48
N SER A 89 -0.30 -7.53 -15.42
CA SER A 89 0.95 -8.25 -15.15
C SER A 89 1.77 -7.59 -14.04
N VAL A 90 1.56 -6.29 -13.80
CA VAL A 90 2.24 -5.59 -12.71
C VAL A 90 1.78 -6.12 -11.35
N TYR A 91 0.53 -6.53 -11.26
CA TYR A 91 -0.11 -6.91 -9.98
C TYR A 91 -0.26 -8.41 -9.81
N ALA A 92 -0.01 -9.18 -10.86
CA ALA A 92 -0.18 -10.63 -10.81
C ALA A 92 0.75 -11.22 -9.75
N GLY A 93 0.19 -12.09 -8.92
CA GLY A 93 0.96 -12.72 -7.86
C GLY A 93 1.16 -11.86 -6.62
N ALA A 94 0.54 -10.69 -6.56
CA ALA A 94 0.63 -9.85 -5.37
C ALA A 94 -0.01 -10.55 -4.17
N VAL A 95 0.65 -10.48 -3.02
CA VAL A 95 0.10 -10.99 -1.76
C VAL A 95 -1.02 -10.08 -1.29
N ILE A 96 -0.79 -8.77 -1.35
CA ILE A 96 -1.83 -7.77 -1.08
C ILE A 96 -1.63 -6.59 -2.01
N LEU A 97 -2.74 -5.88 -2.24
CA LEU A 97 -2.71 -4.53 -2.79
C LEU A 97 -3.15 -3.60 -1.67
N TYR A 98 -2.50 -2.45 -1.54
CA TYR A 98 -2.98 -1.46 -0.59
C TYR A 98 -2.86 -0.06 -1.18
N ALA A 99 -3.68 0.86 -0.66
CA ALA A 99 -3.66 2.24 -1.10
C ALA A 99 -3.96 3.15 0.08
N ARG A 100 -3.23 4.24 0.19
CA ARG A 100 -3.39 5.20 1.27
C ARG A 100 -4.14 6.42 0.76
N ASN A 101 -5.13 6.86 1.54
CA ASN A 101 -5.93 8.05 1.19
C ASN A 101 -6.48 7.92 -0.22
N LEU A 102 -7.07 6.77 -0.52
CA LEU A 102 -7.53 6.46 -1.87
C LEU A 102 -8.78 7.28 -2.18
N PRO A 103 -8.73 8.14 -3.21
CA PRO A 103 -9.90 8.94 -3.55
C PRO A 103 -11.04 8.06 -4.05
N GLU A 104 -12.25 8.57 -3.89
CA GLU A 104 -13.47 7.83 -4.19
C GLU A 104 -13.46 7.28 -5.62
N GLU A 105 -13.02 8.09 -6.58
CA GLU A 105 -13.06 7.69 -7.99
C GLU A 105 -12.12 6.54 -8.32
N LEU A 106 -11.15 6.24 -7.46
CA LEU A 106 -10.22 5.13 -7.68
C LEU A 106 -10.58 3.89 -6.88
N GLN A 107 -11.58 3.96 -6.00
CA GLN A 107 -11.90 2.83 -5.13
C GLN A 107 -12.46 1.64 -5.90
N ARG A 108 -13.45 1.87 -6.77
CA ARG A 108 -14.00 0.78 -7.57
C ARG A 108 -13.00 0.20 -8.57
N PRO A 109 -12.22 1.02 -9.28
CA PRO A 109 -11.18 0.46 -10.13
C PRO A 109 -10.16 -0.38 -9.37
N SER A 110 -9.78 0.05 -8.17
CA SER A 110 -8.85 -0.72 -7.34
C SER A 110 -9.45 -2.05 -6.90
N LEU A 111 -10.72 -2.05 -6.51
CA LEU A 111 -11.40 -3.28 -6.13
C LEU A 111 -11.50 -4.25 -7.31
N SER A 112 -11.85 -3.71 -8.48
CA SER A 112 -11.93 -4.53 -9.68
C SER A 112 -10.58 -5.19 -10.01
N LEU A 113 -9.51 -4.41 -9.91
CA LEU A 113 -8.17 -4.93 -10.12
C LEU A 113 -7.83 -6.03 -9.10
N ALA A 114 -8.12 -5.79 -7.84
CA ALA A 114 -7.82 -6.75 -6.78
C ALA A 114 -8.54 -8.08 -7.04
N ARG A 115 -9.80 -8.00 -7.43
CA ARG A 115 -10.57 -9.21 -7.74
C ARG A 115 -10.03 -9.93 -8.98
N THR A 116 -9.59 -9.16 -9.96
CA THR A 116 -9.05 -9.73 -11.19
C THR A 116 -7.75 -10.50 -10.93
N VAL A 117 -6.89 -9.99 -10.05
CA VAL A 117 -5.61 -10.65 -9.75
C VAL A 117 -5.70 -11.53 -8.50
N ASP A 118 -6.88 -11.61 -7.89
CA ASP A 118 -7.15 -12.47 -6.74
C ASP A 118 -6.26 -12.11 -5.54
N ALA A 119 -6.17 -10.82 -5.25
CA ALA A 119 -5.41 -10.33 -4.12
C ALA A 119 -6.32 -9.54 -3.19
N PRO A 120 -6.12 -9.62 -1.86
CA PRO A 120 -6.88 -8.75 -0.96
C PRO A 120 -6.47 -7.28 -1.14
N LEU A 121 -7.42 -6.39 -0.92
CA LEU A 121 -7.21 -4.95 -1.05
C LEU A 121 -7.44 -4.28 0.30
N TYR A 122 -6.46 -3.49 0.73
CA TYR A 122 -6.53 -2.70 1.96
C TYR A 122 -6.42 -1.22 1.60
N VAL A 123 -7.30 -0.39 2.14
CA VAL A 123 -7.26 1.04 1.82
C VAL A 123 -7.46 1.86 3.08
N THR A 124 -6.96 3.11 3.03
CA THR A 124 -7.39 4.14 3.95
C THR A 124 -8.01 5.26 3.12
N THR A 125 -8.82 6.08 3.76
CA THR A 125 -9.45 7.23 3.10
C THR A 125 -8.94 8.51 3.75
N LEU A 126 -9.22 9.64 3.11
CA LEU A 126 -8.77 10.92 3.62
C LEU A 126 -9.74 11.40 4.70
N GLY A 127 -9.21 11.64 5.89
CA GLY A 127 -10.00 12.16 6.99
C GLY A 127 -11.14 11.22 7.37
N ALA A 128 -12.34 11.76 7.44
CA ALA A 128 -13.52 11.01 7.87
C ALA A 128 -14.35 10.47 6.71
N GLU A 129 -13.79 10.48 5.49
CA GLU A 129 -14.52 9.99 4.33
C GLU A 129 -14.81 8.51 4.47
N GLU A 130 -15.99 8.10 4.03
CA GLU A 130 -16.39 6.70 4.02
C GLU A 130 -16.08 6.07 2.67
N PRO A 131 -15.62 4.81 2.66
CA PRO A 131 -15.41 4.13 1.37
C PRO A 131 -16.72 3.94 0.63
N VAL A 132 -16.63 3.91 -0.71
CA VAL A 132 -17.80 3.67 -1.58
C VAL A 132 -17.88 2.21 -2.03
N ILE A 133 -16.96 1.37 -1.54
CA ILE A 133 -16.94 -0.07 -1.84
C ILE A 133 -17.26 -0.83 -0.56
N PRO A 134 -17.73 -2.10 -0.66
CA PRO A 134 -17.98 -2.91 0.53
C PRO A 134 -16.67 -3.20 1.26
N VAL A 135 -16.65 -2.93 2.55
CA VAL A 135 -15.42 -3.07 3.35
C VAL A 135 -15.73 -3.59 4.75
N GLU A 136 -14.69 -4.14 5.36
CA GLU A 136 -14.64 -4.36 6.80
C GLU A 136 -13.70 -3.32 7.39
N ARG A 137 -14.02 -2.83 8.57
CA ARG A 137 -13.27 -1.74 9.21
C ARG A 137 -12.41 -2.28 10.33
N GLU A 138 -11.23 -1.72 10.45
CA GLU A 138 -10.34 -2.00 11.57
C GLU A 138 -9.75 -0.69 12.06
N ALA A 139 -9.94 -0.38 13.35
CA ALA A 139 -9.38 0.84 13.92
C ALA A 139 -7.89 0.67 14.15
N LEU A 140 -7.09 1.61 13.67
CA LEU A 140 -5.68 1.73 14.00
C LEU A 140 -5.50 2.97 14.87
N PRO A 141 -4.32 3.14 15.51
CA PRO A 141 -4.16 4.28 16.44
C PRO A 141 -4.46 5.65 15.85
N ALA A 142 -4.21 5.88 14.57
CA ALA A 142 -4.37 7.20 13.99
C ALA A 142 -5.37 7.25 12.85
N GLU A 143 -5.91 6.13 12.42
CA GLU A 143 -6.82 6.09 11.26
C GLU A 143 -7.54 4.76 11.21
N THR A 144 -8.49 4.65 10.30
CA THR A 144 -9.21 3.40 10.06
C THR A 144 -8.64 2.71 8.84
N LEU A 145 -8.36 1.43 8.96
CA LEU A 145 -7.97 0.59 7.85
C LEU A 145 -9.21 -0.15 7.35
N TYR A 146 -9.41 -0.15 6.04
CA TYR A 146 -10.53 -0.83 5.42
C TYR A 146 -10.02 -1.98 4.58
N ARG A 147 -10.55 -3.16 4.80
CA ARG A 147 -10.29 -4.32 3.98
C ARG A 147 -11.50 -4.52 3.06
N ALA A 148 -11.25 -4.51 1.75
CA ALA A 148 -12.36 -4.70 0.80
C ALA A 148 -12.96 -6.09 0.98
N ALA A 149 -14.28 -6.17 0.94
CA ALA A 149 -14.98 -7.44 1.10
C ALA A 149 -14.71 -8.36 -0.07
N ALA A 150 -14.58 -9.66 0.19
CA ALA A 150 -14.41 -10.65 -0.84
C ALA A 150 -15.68 -10.75 -1.71
N PRO A 151 -15.55 -11.14 -3.00
CA PRO A 151 -16.72 -11.15 -3.89
C PRO A 151 -17.88 -12.00 -3.36
N ASP A 152 -17.59 -13.11 -2.72
CA ASP A 152 -18.64 -14.01 -2.23
C ASP A 152 -19.18 -13.57 -0.86
N GLU A 153 -18.67 -12.50 -0.30
CA GLU A 153 -19.15 -11.93 0.97
C GLU A 153 -20.06 -10.74 0.76
N SER A 154 -20.14 -10.22 -0.43
CA SER A 154 -20.90 -9.00 -0.71
C SER A 154 -22.36 -9.24 -1.10
#